data_a610caefa8793839c19528c05d635ef1
#
_entry.id   a610caefa8793839c19528c05d635ef1
#
_cell.length_a   1.000
_cell.length_b   1.000
_cell.length_c   1.000
_cell.angle_alpha   90.00
_cell.angle_beta   90.00
_cell.angle_gamma   90.00
#
_symmetry.space_group_name_H-M   'P 1'
#
loop_
_entity.id
_entity.type
_entity.pdbx_description
1 polymer ?
#
loop_
_entity_poly.entity_id
_entity_poly.type
_entity_poly.pdbx_seq_one_letter_code
_entity_poly.pdbx_strand_id
1 'polypeptide(L)'
;MEHTNVKILAISDVPSKALWDYDTRARLEGIDLILSCGDLPKKYLEYLTNFTAAPILYVHGNHDGSYQTEGEPGGCICVDDQVYTWKGLRIMGLGGCQRYNKEDTYQYTEKAMRRRAHKLEHQVHKKGGIDLLLTHAPAKGLNDGDDCAHKGFACFNEILDEYQPKWFIHGHIHLNYDAKLPRVCTRGNTTVINATERYVFEIPDPDPAEERKTLWQMLGL
;
A
#
# COMPACT_ATOMS: atom_id res chain seq x y z
N MET A 1 23.15 5.75 -18.78
CA MET A 1 22.95 5.32 -17.36
C MET A 1 21.93 4.21 -17.44
N GLU A 2 22.29 3.00 -17.05
CA GLU A 2 21.32 1.92 -16.93
C GLU A 2 20.28 2.34 -15.89
N HIS A 3 19.03 2.46 -16.28
CA HIS A 3 17.93 2.61 -15.33
C HIS A 3 17.87 1.31 -14.53
N THR A 4 18.38 1.34 -13.32
CA THR A 4 18.21 0.22 -12.39
C THR A 4 16.75 0.23 -11.94
N ASN A 5 16.05 -0.88 -12.15
CA ASN A 5 14.70 -1.04 -11.63
C ASN A 5 14.76 -1.17 -10.09
N VAL A 6 13.73 -0.64 -9.45
CA VAL A 6 13.47 -0.85 -8.02
C VAL A 6 12.58 -2.07 -7.86
N LYS A 7 13.04 -3.05 -7.07
CA LYS A 7 12.32 -4.28 -6.82
C LYS A 7 11.52 -4.18 -5.52
N ILE A 8 10.21 -4.30 -5.64
CA ILE A 8 9.26 -4.12 -4.54
C ILE A 8 8.61 -5.46 -4.19
N LEU A 9 8.55 -5.77 -2.90
CA LEU A 9 7.76 -6.86 -2.35
C LEU A 9 6.50 -6.29 -1.70
N ALA A 10 5.32 -6.61 -2.23
CA ALA A 10 4.04 -6.32 -1.59
C ALA A 10 3.56 -7.55 -0.80
N ILE A 11 3.07 -7.33 0.42
CA ILE A 11 2.56 -8.36 1.34
C ILE A 11 1.26 -7.91 2.01
N SER A 12 0.34 -8.85 2.29
CA SER A 12 -0.91 -8.58 3.00
C SER A 12 -1.59 -9.85 3.49
N ASP A 13 -2.44 -9.71 4.51
CA ASP A 13 -3.45 -10.65 5.00
C ASP A 13 -2.90 -11.98 5.55
N VAL A 14 -2.07 -12.66 4.80
CA VAL A 14 -1.55 -13.97 5.16
C VAL A 14 -0.03 -13.94 5.21
N PRO A 15 0.59 -14.24 6.37
CA PRO A 15 2.04 -14.40 6.45
C PRO A 15 2.52 -15.46 5.46
N SER A 16 3.38 -15.08 4.52
CA SER A 16 3.93 -16.04 3.56
C SER A 16 4.85 -17.03 4.24
N LYS A 17 4.54 -18.32 4.18
CA LYS A 17 5.41 -19.38 4.71
C LYS A 17 6.82 -19.31 4.11
N ALA A 18 6.92 -18.93 2.84
CA ALA A 18 8.20 -18.77 2.17
C ALA A 18 9.09 -17.67 2.76
N LEU A 19 8.49 -16.67 3.43
CA LEU A 19 9.21 -15.56 4.07
C LEU A 19 9.32 -15.74 5.60
N TRP A 20 8.81 -16.83 6.15
CA TRP A 20 8.88 -17.17 7.58
C TRP A 20 9.74 -18.39 7.85
N ASP A 21 10.46 -18.89 6.85
CA ASP A 21 11.20 -20.15 6.89
C ASP A 21 12.72 -19.91 6.77
N TYR A 22 13.52 -20.99 6.69
CA TYR A 22 14.98 -21.00 6.75
C TYR A 22 15.70 -20.13 5.70
N ASP A 23 15.05 -19.85 4.55
CA ASP A 23 15.65 -19.11 3.44
C ASP A 23 15.20 -17.65 3.34
N THR A 24 14.66 -17.07 4.40
CA THR A 24 14.09 -15.70 4.39
C THR A 24 15.06 -14.67 3.81
N ARG A 25 16.34 -14.71 4.23
CA ARG A 25 17.37 -13.78 3.72
C ARG A 25 17.57 -13.90 2.21
N ALA A 26 17.70 -15.11 1.68
CA ALA A 26 17.87 -15.33 0.25
C ALA A 26 16.65 -14.87 -0.55
N ARG A 27 15.44 -15.03 0.00
CA ARG A 27 14.19 -14.61 -0.65
C ARG A 27 13.98 -13.10 -0.63
N LEU A 28 14.59 -12.39 0.31
CA LEU A 28 14.57 -10.93 0.42
C LEU A 28 15.78 -10.28 -0.27
N GLU A 29 16.70 -11.07 -0.82
CA GLU A 29 17.85 -10.55 -1.54
C GLU A 29 17.42 -9.76 -2.78
N GLY A 30 17.97 -8.57 -2.93
CA GLY A 30 17.65 -7.66 -4.02
C GLY A 30 16.27 -6.99 -3.93
N ILE A 31 15.53 -7.16 -2.82
CA ILE A 31 14.34 -6.35 -2.55
C ILE A 31 14.78 -4.99 -2.01
N ASP A 32 14.32 -3.92 -2.65
CA ASP A 32 14.66 -2.53 -2.30
C ASP A 32 13.63 -1.90 -1.35
N LEU A 33 12.37 -2.36 -1.41
CA LEU A 33 11.25 -1.83 -0.64
C LEU A 33 10.23 -2.93 -0.36
N ILE A 34 9.70 -2.97 0.87
CA ILE A 34 8.58 -3.82 1.24
C ILE A 34 7.36 -2.94 1.54
N LEU A 35 6.22 -3.24 0.90
CA LEU A 35 4.94 -2.59 1.12
C LEU A 35 3.98 -3.58 1.77
N SER A 36 3.51 -3.28 2.98
CA SER A 36 2.50 -4.08 3.67
C SER A 36 1.14 -3.37 3.62
N CYS A 37 0.15 -4.07 3.06
CA CYS A 37 -1.22 -3.60 2.98
C CYS A 37 -2.07 -3.94 4.23
N GLY A 38 -1.45 -4.34 5.35
CA GLY A 38 -2.15 -4.63 6.61
C GLY A 38 -2.58 -6.08 6.78
N ASP A 39 -3.24 -6.34 7.90
CA ASP A 39 -3.71 -7.65 8.35
C ASP A 39 -2.59 -8.69 8.49
N LEU A 40 -1.42 -8.25 8.95
CA LEU A 40 -0.27 -9.12 9.21
C LEU A 40 0.12 -9.05 10.70
N PRO A 41 0.46 -10.18 11.33
CA PRO A 41 0.92 -10.15 12.72
C PRO A 41 2.14 -9.24 12.90
N LYS A 42 2.13 -8.38 13.93
CA LYS A 42 3.26 -7.52 14.31
C LYS A 42 4.60 -8.28 14.27
N LYS A 43 4.64 -9.46 14.90
CA LYS A 43 5.84 -10.31 14.97
C LYS A 43 6.34 -10.74 13.60
N TYR A 44 5.46 -10.86 12.60
CA TYR A 44 5.87 -11.20 11.24
C TYR A 44 6.60 -10.04 10.58
N LEU A 45 6.08 -8.82 10.70
CA LEU A 45 6.74 -7.63 10.15
C LEU A 45 8.08 -7.40 10.85
N GLU A 46 8.14 -7.47 12.17
CA GLU A 46 9.36 -7.35 12.97
C GLU A 46 10.38 -8.44 12.63
N TYR A 47 9.92 -9.67 12.36
CA TYR A 47 10.79 -10.75 11.93
C TYR A 47 11.49 -10.42 10.61
N LEU A 48 10.75 -9.91 9.61
CA LEU A 48 11.32 -9.56 8.30
C LEU A 48 12.42 -8.51 8.41
N THR A 49 12.32 -7.54 9.33
CA THR A 49 13.35 -6.49 9.52
C THR A 49 14.72 -7.04 9.90
N ASN A 50 14.79 -8.26 10.43
CA ASN A 50 16.07 -8.89 10.78
C ASN A 50 16.83 -9.49 9.58
N PHE A 51 16.16 -9.61 8.42
CA PHE A 51 16.71 -10.32 7.26
C PHE A 51 16.95 -9.43 6.06
N THR A 52 16.51 -8.16 6.10
CA THR A 52 16.69 -7.21 5.00
C THR A 52 17.01 -5.82 5.52
N ALA A 53 17.75 -5.04 4.72
CA ALA A 53 17.92 -3.60 4.91
C ALA A 53 16.84 -2.77 4.19
N ALA A 54 15.99 -3.41 3.36
CA ALA A 54 14.89 -2.75 2.70
C ALA A 54 13.89 -2.21 3.75
N PRO A 55 13.47 -0.95 3.68
CA PRO A 55 12.44 -0.44 4.59
C PRO A 55 11.12 -1.15 4.37
N ILE A 56 10.36 -1.34 5.45
CA ILE A 56 9.01 -1.87 5.42
C ILE A 56 8.06 -0.71 5.69
N LEU A 57 7.30 -0.32 4.67
CA LEU A 57 6.22 0.67 4.80
C LEU A 57 4.90 -0.07 4.93
N TYR A 58 4.03 0.35 5.84
CA TYR A 58 2.76 -0.32 6.05
C TYR A 58 1.59 0.63 6.28
N VAL A 59 0.40 0.14 5.97
CA VAL A 59 -0.89 0.67 6.40
C VAL A 59 -1.60 -0.37 7.25
N HIS A 60 -2.53 0.04 8.10
CA HIS A 60 -3.29 -0.89 8.94
C HIS A 60 -4.37 -1.62 8.13
N GLY A 61 -4.55 -2.89 8.40
CA GLY A 61 -5.73 -3.64 8.02
C GLY A 61 -6.80 -3.64 9.14
N ASN A 62 -7.94 -4.23 8.88
CA ASN A 62 -9.04 -4.25 9.86
C ASN A 62 -8.83 -5.26 11.00
N HIS A 63 -7.85 -6.15 10.90
CA HIS A 63 -7.45 -7.07 11.96
C HIS A 63 -6.20 -6.64 12.74
N ASP A 64 -5.63 -5.47 12.44
CA ASP A 64 -4.44 -4.93 13.12
C ASP A 64 -4.77 -4.20 14.44
N GLY A 65 -5.97 -4.37 14.98
CA GLY A 65 -6.41 -3.73 16.22
C GLY A 65 -5.51 -3.99 17.43
N SER A 66 -4.79 -5.12 17.47
CA SER A 66 -3.82 -5.44 18.50
C SER A 66 -2.66 -4.46 18.57
N TYR A 67 -2.30 -3.78 17.48
CA TYR A 67 -1.22 -2.78 17.45
C TYR A 67 -1.50 -1.61 18.39
N GLN A 68 -2.78 -1.29 18.67
CA GLN A 68 -3.13 -0.23 19.63
C GLN A 68 -2.72 -0.55 21.07
N THR A 69 -2.65 -1.83 21.43
CA THR A 69 -2.29 -2.29 22.78
C THR A 69 -0.86 -2.81 22.87
N GLU A 70 -0.39 -3.47 21.83
CA GLU A 70 0.95 -4.07 21.75
C GLU A 70 2.00 -3.10 21.21
N GLY A 71 1.57 -1.93 20.70
CA GLY A 71 2.40 -0.97 19.97
C GLY A 71 2.61 -1.39 18.51
N GLU A 72 2.97 -0.42 17.69
CA GLU A 72 3.24 -0.58 16.26
C GLU A 72 4.45 -1.51 15.99
N PRO A 73 4.54 -2.16 14.80
CA PRO A 73 5.65 -3.02 14.44
C PRO A 73 6.99 -2.30 14.48
N GLY A 74 7.91 -2.76 15.33
CA GLY A 74 9.25 -2.20 15.47
C GLY A 74 10.06 -2.32 14.19
N GLY A 75 10.80 -1.26 13.81
CA GLY A 75 11.60 -1.23 12.59
C GLY A 75 10.82 -1.02 11.29
N CYS A 76 9.47 -0.90 11.36
CA CYS A 76 8.61 -0.59 10.22
C CYS A 76 8.16 0.87 10.27
N ILE A 77 7.74 1.41 9.13
CA ILE A 77 7.30 2.80 8.98
C ILE A 77 5.81 2.80 8.64
N CYS A 78 4.99 3.31 9.56
CA CYS A 78 3.57 3.53 9.29
C CYS A 78 3.40 4.68 8.30
N VAL A 79 2.76 4.42 7.17
CA VAL A 79 2.43 5.43 6.16
C VAL A 79 0.92 5.70 6.08
N ASP A 80 0.17 5.15 7.03
CA ASP A 80 -1.28 5.37 7.10
C ASP A 80 -1.59 6.84 7.39
N ASP A 81 -2.58 7.40 6.71
CA ASP A 81 -2.96 8.81 6.79
C ASP A 81 -1.84 9.82 6.45
N GLN A 82 -0.92 9.46 5.53
CA GLN A 82 0.12 10.39 5.08
C GLN A 82 0.54 10.15 3.62
N VAL A 83 1.21 11.14 3.04
CA VAL A 83 1.92 11.00 1.78
C VAL A 83 3.41 10.91 2.10
N TYR A 84 3.97 9.72 2.01
CA TYR A 84 5.38 9.43 2.28
C TYR A 84 6.19 9.47 0.98
N THR A 85 7.44 9.94 1.05
CA THR A 85 8.35 9.90 -0.10
C THR A 85 9.53 9.00 0.21
N TRP A 86 9.74 7.98 -0.63
CA TRP A 86 10.88 7.08 -0.54
C TRP A 86 11.66 7.14 -1.85
N LYS A 87 12.92 7.58 -1.82
CA LYS A 87 13.80 7.73 -3.01
C LYS A 87 13.08 8.39 -4.21
N GLY A 88 12.27 9.42 -3.98
CA GLY A 88 11.47 10.08 -5.02
C GLY A 88 10.09 9.46 -5.28
N LEU A 89 9.82 8.20 -4.90
CA LEU A 89 8.50 7.57 -5.01
C LEU A 89 7.54 8.16 -3.97
N ARG A 90 6.46 8.80 -4.42
CA ARG A 90 5.44 9.43 -3.58
C ARG A 90 4.32 8.44 -3.32
N ILE A 91 4.18 8.02 -2.08
CA ILE A 91 3.26 6.97 -1.63
C ILE A 91 2.19 7.58 -0.75
N MET A 92 0.92 7.49 -1.15
CA MET A 92 -0.23 7.85 -0.31
C MET A 92 -0.75 6.60 0.39
N GLY A 93 -0.78 6.60 1.73
CA GLY A 93 -1.24 5.49 2.54
C GLY A 93 -2.63 5.71 3.13
N LEU A 94 -3.56 4.74 2.96
CA LEU A 94 -4.90 4.74 3.55
C LEU A 94 -5.29 3.31 3.95
N GLY A 95 -5.11 2.99 5.23
CA GLY A 95 -5.45 1.68 5.79
C GLY A 95 -6.92 1.52 6.16
N GLY A 96 -7.27 0.28 6.51
CA GLY A 96 -8.59 -0.14 6.93
C GLY A 96 -9.55 -0.49 5.80
N CYS A 97 -10.73 -0.99 6.17
CA CYS A 97 -11.75 -1.45 5.24
C CYS A 97 -13.12 -0.77 5.45
N GLN A 98 -14.10 -1.10 4.60
CA GLN A 98 -15.50 -0.71 4.79
C GLN A 98 -16.04 -1.28 6.10
N ARG A 99 -16.82 -0.45 6.82
CA ARG A 99 -17.41 -0.88 8.08
C ARG A 99 -18.52 -1.92 7.86
N TYR A 100 -18.29 -3.11 8.34
CA TYR A 100 -19.26 -4.20 8.37
C TYR A 100 -19.57 -4.64 9.81
N ASN A 101 -18.71 -4.29 10.79
CA ASN A 101 -18.90 -4.55 12.22
C ASN A 101 -18.83 -3.23 13.01
N LYS A 102 -19.46 -3.16 14.20
CA LYS A 102 -19.42 -1.97 15.06
C LYS A 102 -18.27 -1.96 16.04
N GLU A 103 -17.66 -3.09 16.30
CA GLU A 103 -16.68 -3.29 17.38
C GLU A 103 -15.23 -3.30 16.87
N ASP A 104 -15.01 -3.45 15.57
CA ASP A 104 -13.65 -3.59 15.02
C ASP A 104 -12.98 -2.25 14.73
N THR A 105 -11.69 -2.24 14.98
CA THR A 105 -10.78 -1.14 14.71
C THR A 105 -10.51 -1.04 13.21
N TYR A 106 -10.08 0.11 12.74
CA TYR A 106 -9.74 0.37 11.32
C TYR A 106 -10.85 0.05 10.32
N GLN A 107 -12.11 0.14 10.76
CA GLN A 107 -13.27 0.05 9.88
C GLN A 107 -13.94 1.41 9.71
N TYR A 108 -14.09 1.84 8.47
CA TYR A 108 -14.54 3.17 8.14
C TYR A 108 -15.79 3.17 7.28
N THR A 109 -16.68 4.14 7.47
CA THR A 109 -17.71 4.43 6.48
C THR A 109 -17.08 5.10 5.26
N GLU A 110 -17.72 5.03 4.10
CA GLU A 110 -17.31 5.75 2.89
C GLU A 110 -17.03 7.24 3.18
N LYS A 111 -17.92 7.89 3.94
CA LYS A 111 -17.76 9.29 4.34
C LYS A 111 -16.53 9.52 5.22
N ALA A 112 -16.21 8.58 6.12
CA ALA A 112 -15.04 8.70 6.99
C ALA A 112 -13.74 8.52 6.18
N MET A 113 -13.69 7.53 5.29
CA MET A 113 -12.53 7.30 4.42
C MET A 113 -12.31 8.48 3.47
N ARG A 114 -13.36 9.02 2.86
CA ARG A 114 -13.28 10.24 2.04
C ARG A 114 -12.71 11.43 2.80
N ARG A 115 -13.08 11.63 4.07
CA ARG A 115 -12.50 12.69 4.91
C ARG A 115 -11.01 12.46 5.20
N ARG A 116 -10.58 11.22 5.36
CA ARG A 116 -9.16 10.87 5.52
C ARG A 116 -8.39 11.21 4.24
N ALA A 117 -8.91 10.82 3.08
CA ALA A 117 -8.33 11.16 1.78
C ALA A 117 -8.21 12.68 1.59
N HIS A 118 -9.28 13.44 1.82
CA HIS A 118 -9.25 14.91 1.72
C HIS A 118 -8.21 15.60 2.63
N LYS A 119 -7.97 15.07 3.81
CA LYS A 119 -6.91 15.62 4.68
C LYS A 119 -5.52 15.50 4.08
N LEU A 120 -5.31 14.56 3.16
CA LEU A 120 -4.03 14.35 2.49
C LEU A 120 -3.84 15.22 1.25
N GLU A 121 -4.88 15.84 0.70
CA GLU A 121 -4.81 16.67 -0.52
C GLU A 121 -3.72 17.74 -0.44
N HIS A 122 -3.62 18.43 0.70
CA HIS A 122 -2.55 19.42 0.89
C HIS A 122 -1.16 18.80 0.77
N GLN A 123 -0.94 17.59 1.32
CA GLN A 123 0.33 16.89 1.21
C GLN A 123 0.58 16.43 -0.23
N VAL A 124 -0.46 15.94 -0.93
CA VAL A 124 -0.39 15.56 -2.34
C VAL A 124 0.03 16.74 -3.19
N HIS A 125 -0.64 17.90 -3.04
CA HIS A 125 -0.31 19.12 -3.78
C HIS A 125 1.12 19.59 -3.49
N LYS A 126 1.51 19.62 -2.21
CA LYS A 126 2.87 20.03 -1.80
C LYS A 126 3.96 19.14 -2.40
N LYS A 127 3.66 17.87 -2.63
CA LYS A 127 4.60 16.90 -3.22
C LYS A 127 4.47 16.76 -4.75
N GLY A 128 3.55 17.51 -5.37
CA GLY A 128 3.33 17.48 -6.82
C GLY A 128 2.65 16.21 -7.33
N GLY A 129 1.82 15.55 -6.51
CA GLY A 129 1.07 14.35 -6.85
C GLY A 129 1.47 13.12 -6.05
N ILE A 130 0.99 11.95 -6.48
CA ILE A 130 1.35 10.63 -5.95
C ILE A 130 1.70 9.68 -7.10
N ASP A 131 2.63 8.78 -6.86
CA ASP A 131 3.04 7.74 -7.82
C ASP A 131 2.41 6.39 -7.47
N LEU A 132 2.13 6.16 -6.17
CA LEU A 132 1.60 4.91 -5.64
C LEU A 132 0.54 5.20 -4.58
N LEU A 133 -0.63 4.56 -4.73
CA LEU A 133 -1.64 4.47 -3.69
C LEU A 133 -1.49 3.12 -2.97
N LEU A 134 -1.23 3.15 -1.66
CA LEU A 134 -1.13 1.98 -0.80
C LEU A 134 -2.33 1.92 0.13
N THR A 135 -3.15 0.88 0.02
CA THR A 135 -4.33 0.73 0.88
C THR A 135 -4.45 -0.69 1.43
N HIS A 136 -5.32 -0.87 2.43
CA HIS A 136 -5.73 -2.22 2.80
C HIS A 136 -6.89 -2.68 1.91
N ALA A 137 -8.02 -1.99 1.93
CA ALA A 137 -9.16 -2.34 1.08
C ALA A 137 -8.95 -1.95 -0.39
N PRO A 138 -9.59 -2.64 -1.35
CA PRO A 138 -9.63 -2.27 -2.76
C PRO A 138 -10.49 -1.02 -3.03
N ALA A 139 -10.47 -0.52 -4.27
CA ALA A 139 -11.44 0.44 -4.76
C ALA A 139 -12.73 -0.28 -5.19
N LYS A 140 -13.88 0.39 -5.04
CA LYS A 140 -15.18 -0.18 -5.39
C LYS A 140 -15.25 -0.54 -6.88
N GLY A 141 -15.67 -1.77 -7.17
CA GLY A 141 -15.74 -2.31 -8.53
C GLY A 141 -14.39 -2.67 -9.15
N LEU A 142 -13.32 -2.68 -8.35
CA LEU A 142 -11.96 -2.95 -8.81
C LEU A 142 -11.29 -3.96 -7.88
N ASN A 143 -11.40 -5.24 -8.19
CA ASN A 143 -10.95 -6.38 -7.37
C ASN A 143 -11.63 -6.44 -5.99
N ASP A 144 -12.81 -5.86 -5.80
CA ASP A 144 -13.57 -5.94 -4.56
C ASP A 144 -14.58 -7.10 -4.58
N GLY A 145 -15.16 -7.43 -3.43
CA GLY A 145 -16.20 -8.44 -3.29
C GLY A 145 -17.61 -7.84 -3.23
N ASP A 146 -18.61 -8.68 -3.47
CA ASP A 146 -20.02 -8.28 -3.44
C ASP A 146 -20.60 -8.21 -2.00
N ASP A 147 -19.98 -8.88 -1.05
CA ASP A 147 -20.45 -8.91 0.35
C ASP A 147 -20.03 -7.65 1.12
N CYS A 148 -20.65 -7.45 2.30
CA CYS A 148 -20.45 -6.23 3.08
C CYS A 148 -19.01 -6.06 3.58
N ALA A 149 -18.29 -7.15 3.84
CA ALA A 149 -16.95 -7.10 4.41
C ALA A 149 -15.90 -6.74 3.35
N HIS A 150 -16.10 -7.21 2.11
CA HIS A 150 -15.12 -7.12 1.03
C HIS A 150 -15.40 -6.03 0.01
N LYS A 151 -16.41 -5.17 0.25
CA LYS A 151 -16.65 -3.99 -0.62
C LYS A 151 -15.50 -3.00 -0.57
N GLY A 152 -15.08 -2.54 -1.74
CA GLY A 152 -14.11 -1.48 -1.89
C GLY A 152 -14.68 -0.08 -1.63
N PHE A 153 -13.81 0.93 -1.45
CA PHE A 153 -14.19 2.31 -1.28
C PHE A 153 -14.38 3.03 -2.62
N ALA A 154 -15.50 3.75 -2.79
CA ALA A 154 -15.74 4.56 -3.97
C ALA A 154 -14.78 5.76 -4.05
N CYS A 155 -14.43 6.38 -2.92
CA CYS A 155 -13.47 7.48 -2.89
C CYS A 155 -12.06 7.10 -3.37
N PHE A 156 -11.68 5.83 -3.35
CA PHE A 156 -10.42 5.40 -3.96
C PHE A 156 -10.46 5.52 -5.48
N ASN A 157 -11.62 5.29 -6.11
CA ASN A 157 -11.78 5.57 -7.54
C ASN A 157 -11.57 7.05 -7.85
N GLU A 158 -12.07 7.96 -6.98
CA GLU A 158 -11.87 9.40 -7.12
C GLU A 158 -10.38 9.78 -7.06
N ILE A 159 -9.63 9.19 -6.12
CA ILE A 159 -8.16 9.35 -6.02
C ILE A 159 -7.47 8.86 -7.29
N LEU A 160 -7.86 7.68 -7.79
CA LEU A 160 -7.28 7.10 -9.00
C LEU A 160 -7.56 7.97 -10.24
N ASP A 161 -8.77 8.53 -10.34
CA ASP A 161 -9.17 9.37 -11.48
C ASP A 161 -8.51 10.75 -11.43
N GLU A 162 -8.35 11.33 -10.23
CA GLU A 162 -7.78 12.67 -10.02
C GLU A 162 -6.26 12.68 -10.13
N TYR A 163 -5.58 11.79 -9.40
CA TYR A 163 -4.11 11.83 -9.30
C TYR A 163 -3.41 10.86 -10.24
N GLN A 164 -4.11 9.89 -10.82
CA GLN A 164 -3.61 8.90 -11.78
C GLN A 164 -2.27 8.26 -11.37
N PRO A 165 -2.16 7.72 -10.12
CA PRO A 165 -0.94 7.07 -9.70
C PRO A 165 -0.60 5.90 -10.64
N LYS A 166 0.67 5.65 -10.88
CA LYS A 166 1.11 4.53 -11.73
C LYS A 166 0.77 3.17 -11.11
N TRP A 167 0.71 3.10 -9.78
CA TRP A 167 0.44 1.86 -9.04
C TRP A 167 -0.63 2.08 -7.96
N PHE A 168 -1.49 1.09 -7.83
CA PHE A 168 -2.43 0.95 -6.74
C PHE A 168 -2.24 -0.44 -6.12
N ILE A 169 -1.76 -0.50 -4.87
CA ILE A 169 -1.47 -1.74 -4.17
C ILE A 169 -2.45 -1.89 -3.01
N HIS A 170 -3.15 -3.02 -2.96
CA HIS A 170 -4.12 -3.30 -1.91
C HIS A 170 -4.06 -4.76 -1.45
N GLY A 171 -4.67 -5.06 -0.32
CA GLY A 171 -4.88 -6.39 0.24
C GLY A 171 -6.36 -6.73 0.39
N HIS A 172 -6.72 -7.27 1.55
CA HIS A 172 -8.08 -7.53 2.03
C HIS A 172 -8.83 -8.62 1.26
N ILE A 173 -8.64 -8.74 -0.04
CA ILE A 173 -9.34 -9.71 -0.87
C ILE A 173 -8.43 -10.92 -1.08
N HIS A 174 -8.78 -12.02 -0.42
CA HIS A 174 -8.02 -13.25 -0.56
C HIS A 174 -8.29 -13.89 -1.92
N LEU A 175 -7.24 -14.16 -2.69
CA LEU A 175 -7.33 -14.71 -4.04
C LEU A 175 -7.89 -16.14 -4.12
N ASN A 176 -8.01 -16.83 -2.98
CA ASN A 176 -8.65 -18.14 -2.89
C ASN A 176 -10.17 -18.07 -2.77
N TYR A 177 -10.77 -16.89 -2.56
CA TYR A 177 -12.24 -16.73 -2.48
C TYR A 177 -12.90 -16.82 -3.86
N ASP A 178 -12.24 -16.31 -4.89
CA ASP A 178 -12.69 -16.46 -6.29
C ASP A 178 -11.47 -16.61 -7.21
N ALA A 179 -11.36 -17.77 -7.86
CA ALA A 179 -10.29 -18.07 -8.81
C ALA A 179 -10.29 -17.16 -10.07
N LYS A 180 -11.36 -16.36 -10.25
CA LYS A 180 -11.48 -15.40 -11.37
C LYS A 180 -10.91 -14.02 -11.05
N LEU A 181 -10.67 -13.70 -9.77
CA LEU A 181 -10.10 -12.41 -9.40
C LEU A 181 -8.63 -12.33 -9.83
N PRO A 182 -8.28 -11.42 -10.73
CA PRO A 182 -6.89 -11.29 -11.16
C PRO A 182 -6.05 -10.66 -10.05
N ARG A 183 -4.86 -11.21 -9.81
CA ARG A 183 -3.89 -10.57 -8.91
C ARG A 183 -3.44 -9.20 -9.42
N VAL A 184 -3.30 -9.07 -10.73
CA VAL A 184 -2.90 -7.82 -11.39
C VAL A 184 -3.91 -7.48 -12.45
N CYS A 185 -4.40 -6.25 -12.41
CA CYS A 185 -5.27 -5.67 -13.46
C CYS A 185 -4.88 -4.20 -13.69
N THR A 186 -5.59 -3.52 -14.57
CA THR A 186 -5.34 -2.11 -14.87
C THR A 186 -6.62 -1.29 -14.81
N ARG A 187 -6.51 -0.02 -14.38
CA ARG A 187 -7.54 1.00 -14.51
C ARG A 187 -6.91 2.25 -15.15
N GLY A 188 -7.25 2.51 -16.40
CA GLY A 188 -6.55 3.55 -17.16
C GLY A 188 -5.04 3.27 -17.22
N ASN A 189 -4.24 4.21 -16.74
CA ASN A 189 -2.78 4.07 -16.67
C ASN A 189 -2.26 3.48 -15.35
N THR A 190 -3.17 3.16 -14.41
CA THR A 190 -2.81 2.61 -13.10
C THR A 190 -2.75 1.09 -13.16
N THR A 191 -1.62 0.50 -12.79
CA THR A 191 -1.50 -0.93 -12.50
C THR A 191 -2.00 -1.20 -11.09
N VAL A 192 -2.97 -2.10 -10.95
CA VAL A 192 -3.59 -2.50 -9.68
C VAL A 192 -3.07 -3.86 -9.29
N ILE A 193 -2.57 -3.98 -8.06
CA ILE A 193 -1.97 -5.22 -7.54
C ILE A 193 -2.64 -5.60 -6.22
N ASN A 194 -3.17 -6.81 -6.17
CA ASN A 194 -3.58 -7.44 -4.92
C ASN A 194 -2.37 -8.12 -4.27
N ALA A 195 -1.99 -7.64 -3.09
CA ALA A 195 -0.79 -8.05 -2.35
C ALA A 195 -0.99 -9.30 -1.50
N THR A 196 -2.18 -9.90 -1.46
CA THR A 196 -2.50 -11.06 -0.59
C THR A 196 -1.39 -12.11 -0.61
N GLU A 197 -0.95 -12.52 0.58
CA GLU A 197 0.23 -13.30 0.88
C GLU A 197 1.51 -12.55 0.50
N ARG A 198 1.89 -12.55 -0.79
CA ARG A 198 3.05 -11.83 -1.32
C ARG A 198 3.00 -11.69 -2.83
N TYR A 199 3.55 -10.59 -3.32
CA TYR A 199 3.79 -10.38 -4.75
C TYR A 199 5.04 -9.52 -4.96
N VAL A 200 5.92 -9.92 -5.87
CA VAL A 200 7.13 -9.16 -6.22
C VAL A 200 6.93 -8.54 -7.59
N PHE A 201 7.24 -7.26 -7.70
CA PHE A 201 7.21 -6.52 -8.96
C PHE A 201 8.34 -5.50 -9.02
N GLU A 202 8.59 -5.00 -10.20
CA GLU A 202 9.63 -3.99 -10.44
C GLU A 202 9.01 -2.71 -10.99
N ILE A 203 9.57 -1.60 -10.56
CA ILE A 203 9.24 -0.27 -11.07
C ILE A 203 10.51 0.40 -11.61
N PRO A 204 10.42 1.31 -12.60
CA PRO A 204 11.54 2.17 -12.95
C PRO A 204 12.03 2.92 -11.71
N ASP A 205 13.35 3.09 -11.58
CA ASP A 205 13.92 3.86 -10.47
C ASP A 205 13.31 5.27 -10.49
N PRO A 206 12.65 5.71 -9.40
CA PRO A 206 12.07 7.03 -9.33
C PRO A 206 13.19 8.06 -9.47
N ASP A 207 13.22 8.87 -10.56
CA ASP A 207 14.25 9.86 -10.78
C ASP A 207 14.09 11.04 -9.78
N PRO A 208 15.02 11.23 -8.83
CA PRO A 208 15.00 12.39 -7.93
C PRO A 208 15.05 13.73 -8.67
N ALA A 209 15.45 13.75 -9.95
CA ALA A 209 15.44 14.94 -10.79
C ALA A 209 14.01 15.36 -11.21
N GLU A 210 13.05 14.44 -11.29
CA GLU A 210 11.64 14.80 -11.53
C GLU A 210 11.04 15.56 -10.33
N GLU A 211 11.43 15.21 -9.12
CA GLU A 211 11.00 15.94 -7.90
C GLU A 211 11.47 17.39 -7.91
N ARG A 212 12.69 17.64 -8.41
CA ARG A 212 13.25 18.99 -8.58
C ARG A 212 12.54 19.77 -9.67
N LYS A 213 12.25 19.16 -10.84
CA LYS A 213 11.51 19.82 -11.92
C LYS A 213 10.13 20.27 -11.51
N THR A 214 9.41 19.43 -10.76
CA THR A 214 8.06 19.76 -10.25
C THR A 214 8.11 20.92 -9.27
N LEU A 215 9.12 20.97 -8.39
CA LEU A 215 9.34 22.07 -7.45
C LEU A 215 9.66 23.40 -8.18
N TRP A 216 10.53 23.37 -9.19
CA TRP A 216 10.88 24.54 -10.02
C TRP A 216 9.67 25.04 -10.82
N GLN A 217 8.85 24.15 -11.38
CA GLN A 217 7.61 24.52 -12.08
C GLN A 217 6.59 25.15 -11.12
N MET A 218 6.45 24.66 -9.89
CA MET A 218 5.58 25.24 -8.87
C MET A 218 6.05 26.61 -8.39
N LEU A 219 7.37 26.86 -8.41
CA LEU A 219 7.97 28.13 -8.00
C LEU A 219 8.02 29.16 -9.16
N GLY A 220 7.63 28.77 -10.38
CA GLY A 220 7.63 29.66 -11.54
C GLY A 220 9.04 30.08 -11.98
N LEU A 221 10.06 29.25 -11.70
CA LEU A 221 11.46 29.47 -12.02
C LEU A 221 11.93 28.63 -13.20
#